data_3cbfc7b7ddbe225ce610248077739f60
#
_entry.id   3cbfc7b7ddbe225ce610248077739f60
#
_cell.length_a   1.000
_cell.length_b   1.000
_cell.length_c   1.000
_cell.angle_alpha   90.00
_cell.angle_beta   90.00
_cell.angle_gamma   90.00
#
_symmetry.space_group_name_H-M   'P 1'
#
loop_
_entity.id
_entity.type
_entity.pdbx_description
1 polymer ?
#
loop_
_entity_poly.entity_id
_entity_poly.type
_entity_poly.pdbx_seq_one_letter_code
_entity_poly.pdbx_strand_id
1 'polypeptide(L)'
;MHVQPPTFGEYAERAKAHGRRMAANQAILADDTVVVCNPNNPTGTLLSPNDVLRMHRDVRNSGGELIVDEAFIDYCPDATVRHHVQDGLTVVGSLTKILCIPGVRLGYICAAPEQIARLQERAVTWSLNVLASAVAAELPRHQAEIAADAQANQARAERFARCLQEMGVRVTAGRVPFLLADFGHDMTKTVQHLRAQHILVRTCDSFGLPTNYLRLAVKTDAENDLLMKVLYRENFDAR
;
A
#
# COMPACT_ATOMS: atom_id res chain seq x y z
N MET A 1 -4.48 0.40 -19.54
CA MET A 1 -4.57 0.41 -18.07
C MET A 1 -3.95 1.68 -17.55
N HIS A 2 -4.60 2.37 -16.64
CA HIS A 2 -4.14 3.63 -16.04
C HIS A 2 -3.73 3.40 -14.60
N VAL A 3 -2.59 3.98 -14.20
CA VAL A 3 -2.15 4.13 -12.80
C VAL A 3 -1.54 5.51 -12.64
N GLN A 4 -1.57 6.03 -11.41
CA GLN A 4 -0.95 7.32 -11.09
C GLN A 4 0.32 7.09 -10.26
N PRO A 5 1.51 7.30 -10.85
CA PRO A 5 2.78 7.24 -10.10
C PRO A 5 2.91 8.40 -9.09
N PRO A 6 3.71 8.22 -8.03
CA PRO A 6 4.35 6.97 -7.64
C PRO A 6 3.36 6.01 -6.99
N THR A 7 3.35 4.76 -7.43
CA THR A 7 2.49 3.71 -6.88
C THR A 7 3.18 2.34 -6.97
N PHE A 8 2.51 1.27 -6.55
CA PHE A 8 3.07 -0.08 -6.51
C PHE A 8 3.46 -0.58 -7.91
N GLY A 9 4.74 -0.89 -8.10
CA GLY A 9 5.33 -1.19 -9.41
C GLY A 9 4.78 -2.43 -10.12
N GLU A 10 4.23 -3.41 -9.35
CA GLU A 10 3.67 -4.63 -9.94
C GLU A 10 2.50 -4.38 -10.89
N TYR A 11 1.78 -3.27 -10.76
CA TYR A 11 0.71 -2.95 -11.72
C TYR A 11 1.28 -2.77 -13.13
N ALA A 12 2.38 -2.03 -13.25
CA ALA A 12 3.06 -1.82 -14.52
C ALA A 12 3.66 -3.11 -15.08
N GLU A 13 4.34 -3.90 -14.22
CA GLU A 13 4.96 -5.16 -14.58
C GLU A 13 3.91 -6.17 -15.06
N ARG A 14 2.78 -6.31 -14.35
CA ARG A 14 1.70 -7.21 -14.74
C ARG A 14 0.99 -6.74 -16.02
N ALA A 15 0.73 -5.45 -16.17
CA ALA A 15 0.18 -4.92 -17.41
C ALA A 15 1.07 -5.26 -18.60
N LYS A 16 2.37 -5.03 -18.50
CA LYS A 16 3.36 -5.36 -19.52
C LYS A 16 3.37 -6.86 -19.83
N ALA A 17 3.40 -7.71 -18.81
CA ALA A 17 3.39 -9.17 -18.96
C ALA A 17 2.15 -9.69 -19.71
N HIS A 18 1.02 -8.96 -19.63
CA HIS A 18 -0.22 -9.28 -20.33
C HIS A 18 -0.45 -8.46 -21.61
N GLY A 19 0.59 -7.82 -22.15
CA GLY A 19 0.51 -7.04 -23.39
C GLY A 19 -0.37 -5.79 -23.26
N ARG A 20 -0.66 -5.32 -22.06
CA ARG A 20 -1.45 -4.10 -21.81
C ARG A 20 -0.55 -2.89 -21.79
N ARG A 21 -0.97 -1.82 -22.47
CA ARG A 21 -0.27 -0.53 -22.42
C ARG A 21 -0.58 0.20 -21.13
N MET A 22 0.47 0.72 -20.50
CA MET A 22 0.33 1.63 -19.37
C MET A 22 0.10 3.06 -19.87
N ALA A 23 -0.84 3.74 -19.24
CA ALA A 23 -1.10 5.15 -19.46
C ALA A 23 -1.10 5.88 -18.11
N ALA A 24 -0.34 6.96 -18.03
CA ALA A 24 -0.37 7.90 -16.91
C ALA A 24 -0.79 9.25 -17.46
N ASN A 25 -1.68 9.95 -16.76
CA ASN A 25 -2.14 11.31 -17.13
C ASN A 25 -2.74 11.43 -18.55
N GLN A 26 -3.32 10.35 -19.10
CA GLN A 26 -4.01 10.35 -20.38
C GLN A 26 -5.53 10.25 -20.15
N ALA A 27 -6.31 10.64 -21.16
CA ALA A 27 -7.76 10.45 -21.13
C ALA A 27 -8.09 8.95 -20.99
N ILE A 28 -9.07 8.63 -20.15
CA ILE A 28 -9.63 7.29 -19.99
C ILE A 28 -10.51 7.03 -21.20
N LEU A 29 -10.29 5.90 -21.87
CA LEU A 29 -11.06 5.47 -23.03
C LEU A 29 -12.01 4.34 -22.63
N ALA A 30 -12.96 4.02 -23.49
CA ALA A 30 -13.78 2.82 -23.35
C ALA A 30 -12.90 1.58 -23.23
N ASP A 31 -13.30 0.64 -22.38
CA ASP A 31 -12.59 -0.59 -22.05
C ASP A 31 -11.24 -0.41 -21.29
N ASP A 32 -10.91 0.82 -20.87
CA ASP A 32 -9.74 1.04 -20.02
C ASP A 32 -10.00 0.54 -18.60
N THR A 33 -8.95 -0.01 -18.00
CA THR A 33 -8.91 -0.34 -16.57
C THR A 33 -8.09 0.72 -15.85
N VAL A 34 -8.68 1.37 -14.86
CA VAL A 34 -8.00 2.28 -13.93
C VAL A 34 -7.69 1.53 -12.65
N VAL A 35 -6.45 1.58 -12.18
CA VAL A 35 -6.04 0.96 -10.90
C VAL A 35 -5.59 2.04 -9.94
N VAL A 36 -6.20 2.04 -8.75
CA VAL A 36 -5.90 2.96 -7.65
C VAL A 36 -5.52 2.15 -6.42
N CYS A 37 -4.36 2.43 -5.86
CA CYS A 37 -3.93 1.88 -4.56
C CYS A 37 -4.41 2.82 -3.45
N ASN A 38 -5.27 2.34 -2.57
CA ASN A 38 -5.85 3.15 -1.50
C ASN A 38 -5.94 2.39 -0.18
N PRO A 39 -5.09 2.70 0.81
CA PRO A 39 -4.02 3.72 0.85
C PRO A 39 -2.88 3.43 -0.13
N ASN A 40 -2.30 4.48 -0.71
CA ASN A 40 -1.28 4.32 -1.74
C ASN A 40 0.07 3.87 -1.17
N ASN A 41 0.71 2.95 -1.84
CA ASN A 41 2.09 2.55 -1.62
C ASN A 41 2.97 3.11 -2.75
N PRO A 42 3.97 3.99 -2.50
CA PRO A 42 4.67 4.18 -1.23
C PRO A 42 4.25 5.40 -0.41
N THR A 43 3.32 6.23 -0.87
CA THR A 43 3.07 7.56 -0.28
C THR A 43 2.27 7.51 1.03
N GLY A 44 1.48 6.46 1.26
CA GLY A 44 0.54 6.41 2.37
C GLY A 44 -0.69 7.32 2.19
N THR A 45 -0.80 8.01 1.06
CA THR A 45 -1.95 8.87 0.76
C THR A 45 -3.24 8.07 0.78
N LEU A 46 -4.27 8.62 1.42
CA LEU A 46 -5.57 8.00 1.58
C LEU A 46 -6.64 8.87 0.91
N LEU A 47 -7.36 8.30 -0.05
CA LEU A 47 -8.56 8.90 -0.62
C LEU A 47 -9.76 8.56 0.26
N SER A 48 -10.70 9.52 0.36
CA SER A 48 -11.97 9.25 1.03
C SER A 48 -12.84 8.31 0.20
N PRO A 49 -13.80 7.58 0.81
CA PRO A 49 -14.76 6.77 0.06
C PRO A 49 -15.51 7.57 -1.00
N ASN A 50 -15.88 8.82 -0.70
CA ASN A 50 -16.57 9.70 -1.64
C ASN A 50 -15.69 10.06 -2.85
N ASP A 51 -14.39 10.25 -2.67
CA ASP A 51 -13.45 10.52 -3.76
C ASP A 51 -13.30 9.30 -4.67
N VAL A 52 -13.15 8.11 -4.07
CA VAL A 52 -13.07 6.85 -4.83
C VAL A 52 -14.36 6.58 -5.61
N LEU A 53 -15.53 6.78 -4.98
CA LEU A 53 -16.82 6.59 -5.66
C LEU A 53 -17.09 7.65 -6.74
N ARG A 54 -16.59 8.87 -6.58
CA ARG A 54 -16.61 9.88 -7.65
C ARG A 54 -15.74 9.43 -8.82
N MET A 55 -14.52 9.00 -8.56
CA MET A 55 -13.62 8.45 -9.57
C MET A 55 -14.25 7.26 -10.30
N HIS A 56 -14.91 6.35 -9.58
CA HIS A 56 -15.62 5.23 -10.19
C HIS A 56 -16.68 5.72 -11.19
N ARG A 57 -17.52 6.70 -10.81
CA ARG A 57 -18.50 7.27 -11.74
C ARG A 57 -17.86 7.86 -12.99
N ASP A 58 -16.77 8.60 -12.84
CA ASP A 58 -16.07 9.23 -13.95
C ASP A 58 -15.47 8.18 -14.91
N VAL A 59 -14.86 7.13 -14.36
CA VAL A 59 -14.33 5.99 -15.12
C VAL A 59 -15.44 5.25 -15.86
N ARG A 60 -16.58 4.98 -15.19
CA ARG A 60 -17.74 4.33 -15.81
C ARG A 60 -18.36 5.16 -16.93
N ASN A 61 -18.47 6.47 -16.75
CA ASN A 61 -18.98 7.38 -17.78
C ASN A 61 -18.10 7.36 -19.05
N SER A 62 -16.81 7.04 -18.90
CA SER A 62 -15.89 6.84 -20.03
C SER A 62 -15.90 5.40 -20.57
N GLY A 63 -16.76 4.51 -20.05
CA GLY A 63 -16.85 3.11 -20.47
C GLY A 63 -15.77 2.19 -19.87
N GLY A 64 -15.01 2.67 -18.88
CA GLY A 64 -13.95 1.93 -18.23
C GLY A 64 -14.36 1.19 -16.96
N GLU A 65 -13.41 0.52 -16.31
CA GLU A 65 -13.54 -0.18 -15.03
C GLU A 65 -12.53 0.34 -14.01
N LEU A 66 -12.93 0.45 -12.73
CA LEU A 66 -12.05 0.84 -11.63
C LEU A 66 -11.70 -0.36 -10.75
N ILE A 67 -10.40 -0.59 -10.56
CA ILE A 67 -9.88 -1.52 -9.56
C ILE A 67 -9.26 -0.69 -8.43
N VAL A 68 -9.72 -0.92 -7.21
CA VAL A 68 -9.17 -0.32 -5.99
C VAL A 68 -8.38 -1.37 -5.23
N ASP A 69 -7.07 -1.18 -5.13
CA ASP A 69 -6.22 -2.02 -4.30
C ASP A 69 -6.22 -1.50 -2.87
N GLU A 70 -6.94 -2.19 -2.02
CA GLU A 70 -7.10 -1.93 -0.59
C GLU A 70 -6.15 -2.79 0.26
N ALA A 71 -4.95 -3.14 -0.22
CA ALA A 71 -4.03 -4.02 0.50
C ALA A 71 -3.62 -3.50 1.89
N PHE A 72 -3.76 -2.20 2.16
CA PHE A 72 -3.45 -1.58 3.46
C PHE A 72 -4.68 -0.99 4.15
N ILE A 73 -5.88 -1.23 3.65
CA ILE A 73 -7.11 -0.58 4.14
C ILE A 73 -7.48 -0.98 5.57
N ASP A 74 -7.09 -2.16 6.02
CA ASP A 74 -7.42 -2.64 7.37
C ASP A 74 -6.71 -1.82 8.48
N TYR A 75 -5.73 -0.96 8.13
CA TYR A 75 -5.18 0.07 9.01
C TYR A 75 -6.06 1.33 9.10
N CYS A 76 -7.02 1.51 8.19
CA CYS A 76 -7.96 2.63 8.11
C CYS A 76 -9.33 2.16 7.57
N PRO A 77 -10.01 1.26 8.28
CA PRO A 77 -11.19 0.53 7.78
C PRO A 77 -12.40 1.44 7.46
N ASP A 78 -12.43 2.65 8.02
CA ASP A 78 -13.42 3.68 7.72
C ASP A 78 -13.33 4.23 6.29
N ALA A 79 -12.22 4.03 5.61
CA ALA A 79 -12.02 4.50 4.24
C ALA A 79 -12.24 3.42 3.16
N THR A 80 -12.68 2.21 3.53
CA THR A 80 -12.93 1.14 2.57
C THR A 80 -14.15 1.42 1.68
N VAL A 81 -14.04 1.03 0.42
CA VAL A 81 -15.17 1.01 -0.51
C VAL A 81 -15.68 -0.40 -0.83
N ARG A 82 -15.17 -1.43 -0.16
CA ARG A 82 -15.56 -2.84 -0.38
C ARG A 82 -17.06 -3.12 -0.18
N HIS A 83 -17.75 -2.27 0.59
CA HIS A 83 -19.20 -2.37 0.79
C HIS A 83 -20.04 -1.65 -0.30
N HIS A 84 -19.35 -0.99 -1.23
CA HIS A 84 -19.96 -0.23 -2.31
C HIS A 84 -19.69 -0.84 -3.68
N VAL A 85 -19.21 -2.11 -3.71
CA VAL A 85 -18.94 -2.80 -4.99
C VAL A 85 -20.21 -2.92 -5.84
N GLN A 86 -20.04 -2.60 -7.10
CA GLN A 86 -21.10 -2.60 -8.11
C GLN A 86 -20.46 -2.81 -9.49
N ASP A 87 -21.26 -2.80 -10.55
CA ASP A 87 -20.75 -2.95 -11.90
C ASP A 87 -19.62 -1.93 -12.20
N GLY A 88 -18.49 -2.45 -12.69
CA GLY A 88 -17.28 -1.67 -13.00
C GLY A 88 -16.47 -1.19 -11.79
N LEU A 89 -16.80 -1.60 -10.56
CA LEU A 89 -15.98 -1.39 -9.36
C LEU A 89 -15.52 -2.72 -8.78
N THR A 90 -14.21 -2.94 -8.76
CA THR A 90 -13.59 -4.11 -8.13
C THR A 90 -12.65 -3.67 -7.02
N VAL A 91 -12.75 -4.29 -5.84
CA VAL A 91 -11.85 -4.05 -4.72
C VAL A 91 -10.99 -5.29 -4.49
N VAL A 92 -9.69 -5.10 -4.34
CA VAL A 92 -8.72 -6.15 -4.02
C VAL A 92 -8.13 -5.90 -2.65
N GLY A 93 -8.19 -6.86 -1.75
CA GLY A 93 -7.65 -6.75 -0.39
C GLY A 93 -6.57 -7.76 -0.09
N SER A 94 -5.70 -7.46 0.87
CA SER A 94 -4.61 -8.33 1.30
C SER A 94 -4.56 -8.44 2.82
N LEU A 95 -4.90 -9.60 3.35
CA LEU A 95 -4.82 -9.88 4.79
C LEU A 95 -3.38 -10.14 5.26
N THR A 96 -2.45 -10.36 4.33
CA THR A 96 -1.02 -10.58 4.67
C THR A 96 -0.35 -9.37 5.30
N LYS A 97 -0.91 -8.16 5.13
CA LYS A 97 -0.34 -6.91 5.63
C LYS A 97 -0.70 -6.66 7.08
N ILE A 98 -2.01 -6.61 7.37
CA ILE A 98 -2.50 -6.34 8.72
C ILE A 98 -2.14 -7.48 9.69
N LEU A 99 -2.14 -8.73 9.22
CA LEU A 99 -1.80 -9.89 10.04
C LEU A 99 -0.28 -10.20 10.10
N CYS A 100 0.55 -9.45 9.37
CA CYS A 100 2.01 -9.66 9.29
C CYS A 100 2.42 -11.10 8.86
N ILE A 101 1.63 -11.75 7.99
CA ILE A 101 1.83 -13.14 7.53
C ILE A 101 2.10 -13.22 6.01
N PRO A 102 3.16 -12.60 5.49
CA PRO A 102 3.38 -12.52 4.04
C PRO A 102 3.54 -13.88 3.37
N GLY A 103 4.01 -14.90 4.10
CA GLY A 103 4.19 -16.27 3.59
C GLY A 103 2.91 -17.06 3.40
N VAL A 104 1.81 -16.71 4.08
CA VAL A 104 0.54 -17.45 4.02
C VAL A 104 -0.22 -17.22 2.71
N ARG A 105 -0.01 -16.10 2.02
CA ARG A 105 -0.61 -15.76 0.73
C ARG A 105 -2.15 -15.69 0.76
N LEU A 106 -2.69 -14.83 1.62
CA LEU A 106 -4.13 -14.65 1.83
C LEU A 106 -4.59 -13.24 1.41
N GLY A 107 -5.61 -13.18 0.58
CA GLY A 107 -6.26 -11.96 0.12
C GLY A 107 -7.67 -12.25 -0.36
N TYR A 108 -8.37 -11.22 -0.81
CA TYR A 108 -9.74 -11.33 -1.28
C TYR A 108 -10.01 -10.35 -2.42
N ILE A 109 -11.09 -10.64 -3.17
CA ILE A 109 -11.66 -9.73 -4.18
C ILE A 109 -13.12 -9.53 -3.82
N CYS A 110 -13.57 -8.27 -3.84
CA CYS A 110 -14.97 -7.89 -3.78
C CYS A 110 -15.35 -7.22 -5.10
N ALA A 111 -16.37 -7.72 -5.76
CA ALA A 111 -16.89 -7.21 -7.03
C ALA A 111 -18.35 -7.60 -7.22
N ALA A 112 -18.99 -7.12 -8.28
CA ALA A 112 -20.33 -7.56 -8.66
C ALA A 112 -20.36 -9.10 -8.90
N PRO A 113 -21.50 -9.78 -8.62
CA PRO A 113 -21.60 -11.23 -8.73
C PRO A 113 -21.16 -11.78 -10.09
N GLU A 114 -21.51 -11.12 -11.16
CA GLU A 114 -21.17 -11.51 -12.54
C GLU A 114 -19.66 -11.42 -12.80
N GLN A 115 -19.00 -10.44 -12.20
CA GLN A 115 -17.55 -10.29 -12.25
C GLN A 115 -16.86 -11.40 -11.45
N ILE A 116 -17.37 -11.71 -10.25
CA ILE A 116 -16.84 -12.81 -9.44
C ILE A 116 -16.98 -14.14 -10.16
N ALA A 117 -18.11 -14.42 -10.80
CA ALA A 117 -18.32 -15.64 -11.59
C ALA A 117 -17.25 -15.78 -12.70
N ARG A 118 -17.04 -14.71 -13.48
CA ARG A 118 -15.98 -14.69 -14.53
C ARG A 118 -14.56 -14.92 -13.98
N LEU A 119 -14.28 -14.38 -12.79
CA LEU A 119 -12.97 -14.60 -12.13
C LEU A 119 -12.82 -16.04 -11.64
N GLN A 120 -13.90 -16.64 -11.11
CA GLN A 120 -13.91 -18.03 -10.64
C GLN A 120 -13.65 -19.02 -11.75
N GLU A 121 -14.21 -18.81 -12.97
CA GLU A 121 -13.96 -19.65 -14.14
C GLU A 121 -12.47 -19.72 -14.52
N ARG A 122 -11.69 -18.67 -14.18
CA ARG A 122 -10.26 -18.55 -14.50
C ARG A 122 -9.36 -18.81 -13.30
N ALA A 123 -9.93 -18.98 -12.13
CA ALA A 123 -9.17 -19.23 -10.91
C ALA A 123 -8.52 -20.62 -10.97
N VAL A 124 -7.29 -20.70 -10.43
CA VAL A 124 -6.63 -22.00 -10.26
C VAL A 124 -7.38 -22.84 -9.23
N THR A 125 -7.50 -24.12 -9.49
CA THR A 125 -8.07 -25.08 -8.55
C THR A 125 -7.23 -25.06 -7.25
N TRP A 126 -7.92 -25.07 -6.08
CA TRP A 126 -7.28 -24.99 -4.75
C TRP A 126 -6.38 -23.75 -4.60
N SER A 127 -6.91 -22.59 -4.95
CA SER A 127 -6.21 -21.29 -4.88
C SER A 127 -5.77 -20.90 -3.45
N LEU A 128 -6.37 -21.50 -2.41
CA LEU A 128 -5.99 -21.31 -1.01
C LEU A 128 -5.27 -22.55 -0.48
N ASN A 129 -4.15 -22.34 0.22
CA ASN A 129 -3.49 -23.40 0.97
C ASN A 129 -4.18 -23.59 2.35
N VAL A 130 -3.88 -24.70 3.02
CA VAL A 130 -4.51 -25.06 4.30
C VAL A 130 -4.30 -24.01 5.40
N LEU A 131 -3.12 -23.37 5.44
CA LEU A 131 -2.82 -22.34 6.44
C LEU A 131 -3.65 -21.08 6.19
N ALA A 132 -3.79 -20.67 4.93
CA ALA A 132 -4.62 -19.53 4.54
C ALA A 132 -6.10 -19.79 4.90
N SER A 133 -6.59 -21.00 4.66
CA SER A 133 -7.97 -21.40 5.01
C SER A 133 -8.20 -21.37 6.53
N ALA A 134 -7.26 -21.88 7.32
CA ALA A 134 -7.33 -21.86 8.77
C ALA A 134 -7.32 -20.42 9.33
N VAL A 135 -6.42 -19.56 8.82
CA VAL A 135 -6.38 -18.14 9.20
C VAL A 135 -7.69 -17.45 8.85
N ALA A 136 -8.22 -17.66 7.63
CA ALA A 136 -9.47 -17.04 7.21
C ALA A 136 -10.66 -17.43 8.12
N ALA A 137 -10.71 -18.67 8.59
CA ALA A 137 -11.75 -19.15 9.49
C ALA A 137 -11.70 -18.49 10.89
N GLU A 138 -10.51 -18.12 11.36
CA GLU A 138 -10.32 -17.49 12.67
C GLU A 138 -10.53 -15.98 12.66
N LEU A 139 -10.38 -15.31 11.51
CA LEU A 139 -10.49 -13.84 11.38
C LEU A 139 -11.70 -13.21 12.08
N PRO A 140 -12.93 -13.77 12.00
CA PRO A 140 -14.09 -13.17 12.67
C PRO A 140 -13.95 -13.06 14.19
N ARG A 141 -13.14 -13.93 14.81
CA ARG A 141 -12.93 -13.95 16.26
C ARG A 141 -11.91 -12.90 16.73
N HIS A 142 -11.05 -12.42 15.84
CA HIS A 142 -9.92 -11.54 16.15
C HIS A 142 -10.10 -10.09 15.65
N GLN A 143 -11.31 -9.69 15.25
CA GLN A 143 -11.57 -8.35 14.71
C GLN A 143 -11.20 -7.22 15.67
N ALA A 144 -11.49 -7.39 16.98
CA ALA A 144 -11.18 -6.40 18.00
C ALA A 144 -9.67 -6.24 18.20
N GLU A 145 -8.90 -7.33 18.17
CA GLU A 145 -7.45 -7.32 18.28
C GLU A 145 -6.82 -6.64 17.05
N ILE A 146 -7.29 -6.97 15.85
CA ILE A 146 -6.85 -6.36 14.60
C ILE A 146 -7.09 -4.85 14.62
N ALA A 147 -8.26 -4.40 15.06
CA ALA A 147 -8.58 -2.99 15.17
C ALA A 147 -7.68 -2.26 16.20
N ALA A 148 -7.40 -2.90 17.34
CA ALA A 148 -6.51 -2.35 18.36
C ALA A 148 -5.07 -2.23 17.84
N ASP A 149 -4.56 -3.22 17.10
CA ASP A 149 -3.24 -3.19 16.48
C ASP A 149 -3.14 -2.09 15.40
N ALA A 150 -4.18 -1.91 14.59
CA ALA A 150 -4.23 -0.83 13.60
C ALA A 150 -4.16 0.55 14.27
N GLN A 151 -4.91 0.75 15.36
CA GLN A 151 -4.88 2.00 16.13
C GLN A 151 -3.51 2.24 16.80
N ALA A 152 -2.91 1.20 17.40
CA ALA A 152 -1.59 1.28 17.98
C ALA A 152 -0.51 1.60 16.93
N ASN A 153 -0.63 1.01 15.72
CA ASN A 153 0.25 1.32 14.60
C ASN A 153 0.13 2.80 14.19
N GLN A 154 -1.08 3.35 14.12
CA GLN A 154 -1.29 4.76 13.79
C GLN A 154 -0.60 5.67 14.79
N ALA A 155 -0.75 5.43 16.09
CA ALA A 155 -0.09 6.22 17.14
C ALA A 155 1.45 6.14 17.03
N ARG A 156 2.01 4.96 16.72
CA ARG A 156 3.44 4.79 16.46
C ARG A 156 3.90 5.55 15.21
N ALA A 157 3.12 5.49 14.12
CA ALA A 157 3.42 6.20 12.88
C ALA A 157 3.49 7.72 13.10
N GLU A 158 2.54 8.28 13.85
CA GLU A 158 2.51 9.69 14.17
C GLU A 158 3.72 10.13 15.01
N ARG A 159 4.12 9.33 16.02
CA ARG A 159 5.31 9.62 16.82
C ARG A 159 6.57 9.57 15.96
N PHE A 160 6.72 8.52 15.16
CA PHE A 160 7.88 8.34 14.29
C PHE A 160 7.98 9.46 13.24
N ALA A 161 6.84 9.87 12.65
CA ALA A 161 6.81 10.99 11.71
C ALA A 161 7.27 12.29 12.35
N ARG A 162 6.82 12.60 13.60
CA ARG A 162 7.26 13.79 14.33
C ARG A 162 8.77 13.78 14.56
N CYS A 163 9.34 12.68 15.02
CA CYS A 163 10.79 12.57 15.22
C CYS A 163 11.58 12.84 13.93
N LEU A 164 11.14 12.33 12.79
CA LEU A 164 11.76 12.60 11.49
C LEU A 164 11.62 14.09 11.09
N GLN A 165 10.45 14.67 11.31
CA GLN A 165 10.18 16.09 11.01
C GLN A 165 11.05 17.03 11.86
N GLU A 166 11.28 16.70 13.14
CA GLU A 166 12.21 17.42 14.03
C GLU A 166 13.66 17.39 13.52
N MET A 167 14.04 16.37 12.75
CA MET A 167 15.32 16.31 12.04
C MET A 167 15.33 17.09 10.72
N GLY A 168 14.22 17.73 10.33
CA GLY A 168 14.08 18.45 9.06
C GLY A 168 13.73 17.57 7.87
N VAL A 169 13.36 16.29 8.08
CA VAL A 169 12.94 15.39 7.02
C VAL A 169 11.48 15.67 6.65
N ARG A 170 11.18 15.77 5.37
CA ARG A 170 9.79 15.88 4.91
C ARG A 170 9.15 14.50 4.91
N VAL A 171 8.07 14.33 5.67
CA VAL A 171 7.39 13.05 5.83
C VAL A 171 5.97 13.15 5.30
N THR A 172 5.63 12.26 4.37
CA THR A 172 4.22 12.00 4.06
C THR A 172 3.76 10.92 5.02
N ALA A 173 3.00 11.33 6.02
CA ALA A 173 2.42 10.45 7.01
C ALA A 173 1.01 10.03 6.56
N GLY A 174 0.75 8.74 6.67
CA GLY A 174 -0.56 8.14 6.45
C GLY A 174 -0.93 7.23 7.61
N ARG A 175 -2.11 6.63 7.55
CA ARG A 175 -2.62 5.66 8.54
C ARG A 175 -2.14 4.23 8.24
N VAL A 176 -0.99 4.08 7.56
CA VAL A 176 -0.41 2.81 7.09
C VAL A 176 0.84 2.42 7.88
N PRO A 177 1.32 1.16 7.81
CA PRO A 177 2.47 0.71 8.59
C PRO A 177 3.81 1.13 7.96
N PHE A 178 3.85 2.26 7.28
CA PHE A 178 5.07 2.86 6.72
C PHE A 178 4.92 4.37 6.53
N LEU A 179 6.05 5.04 6.42
CA LEU A 179 6.16 6.46 6.10
C LEU A 179 6.98 6.61 4.83
N LEU A 180 6.62 7.57 3.98
CA LEU A 180 7.50 8.04 2.91
C LEU A 180 8.26 9.26 3.41
N ALA A 181 9.57 9.15 3.52
CA ALA A 181 10.47 10.18 4.02
C ALA A 181 11.33 10.73 2.90
N ASP A 182 11.34 12.04 2.74
CA ASP A 182 12.19 12.78 1.82
C ASP A 182 13.27 13.53 2.61
N PHE A 183 14.49 13.08 2.50
CA PHE A 183 15.65 13.61 3.22
C PHE A 183 16.26 14.85 2.54
N GLY A 184 15.84 15.17 1.30
CA GLY A 184 16.35 16.32 0.54
C GLY A 184 17.77 16.15 -0.02
N HIS A 185 18.44 15.02 0.26
CA HIS A 185 19.79 14.69 -0.24
C HIS A 185 19.91 13.20 -0.50
N ASP A 186 20.93 12.78 -1.22
CA ASP A 186 21.18 11.37 -1.56
C ASP A 186 21.42 10.51 -0.31
N MET A 187 20.60 9.49 -0.14
CA MET A 187 20.62 8.55 1.00
C MET A 187 21.40 7.27 0.71
N THR A 188 22.06 7.15 -0.44
CA THR A 188 22.73 5.90 -0.86
C THR A 188 23.77 5.42 0.18
N LYS A 189 24.62 6.32 0.66
CA LYS A 189 25.63 5.99 1.68
C LYS A 189 24.99 5.62 3.02
N THR A 190 23.99 6.38 3.45
CA THR A 190 23.25 6.11 4.69
C THR A 190 22.54 4.75 4.64
N VAL A 191 21.94 4.40 3.50
CA VAL A 191 21.34 3.08 3.31
C VAL A 191 22.37 1.95 3.41
N GLN A 192 23.57 2.14 2.84
CA GLN A 192 24.67 1.16 2.97
C GLN A 192 25.13 1.02 4.43
N HIS A 193 25.26 2.14 5.15
CA HIS A 193 25.63 2.15 6.56
C HIS A 193 24.57 1.47 7.44
N LEU A 194 23.29 1.78 7.24
CA LEU A 194 22.18 1.11 7.91
C LEU A 194 22.23 -0.40 7.68
N ARG A 195 22.44 -0.81 6.43
CA ARG A 195 22.56 -2.23 6.07
C ARG A 195 23.73 -2.94 6.76
N ALA A 196 24.87 -2.26 6.91
CA ALA A 196 26.04 -2.78 7.64
C ALA A 196 25.72 -2.97 9.14
N GLN A 197 24.75 -2.24 9.69
CA GLN A 197 24.23 -2.41 11.05
C GLN A 197 23.00 -3.31 11.12
N HIS A 198 22.71 -4.11 10.09
CA HIS A 198 21.55 -5.00 9.98
C HIS A 198 20.19 -4.29 10.02
N ILE A 199 20.15 -3.00 9.71
CA ILE A 199 18.92 -2.21 9.58
C ILE A 199 18.56 -2.10 8.10
N LEU A 200 17.42 -2.69 7.72
CA LEU A 200 16.94 -2.65 6.34
C LEU A 200 15.84 -1.61 6.18
N VAL A 201 16.05 -0.69 5.27
CA VAL A 201 15.05 0.30 4.83
C VAL A 201 14.71 0.08 3.35
N ARG A 202 13.57 0.55 2.91
CA ARG A 202 13.16 0.41 1.51
C ARG A 202 13.55 1.66 0.72
N THR A 203 14.46 1.51 -0.24
CA THR A 203 14.73 2.52 -1.27
C THR A 203 13.53 2.65 -2.21
N CYS A 204 13.38 3.80 -2.81
CA CYS A 204 12.19 4.15 -3.58
C CYS A 204 12.42 4.21 -5.11
N ASP A 205 13.56 3.74 -5.59
CA ASP A 205 13.93 3.63 -7.01
C ASP A 205 12.90 2.83 -7.82
N SER A 206 12.42 1.71 -7.28
CA SER A 206 11.39 0.88 -7.91
C SER A 206 10.00 1.54 -8.01
N PHE A 207 9.80 2.67 -7.34
CA PHE A 207 8.61 3.53 -7.46
C PHE A 207 8.84 4.73 -8.38
N GLY A 208 10.03 4.83 -9.00
CA GLY A 208 10.42 5.98 -9.83
C GLY A 208 10.76 7.24 -9.03
N LEU A 209 11.01 7.11 -7.72
CA LEU A 209 11.44 8.22 -6.87
C LEU A 209 12.96 8.26 -6.75
N PRO A 210 13.56 9.47 -6.62
CA PRO A 210 15.00 9.61 -6.49
C PRO A 210 15.55 9.11 -5.15
N THR A 211 16.88 9.04 -5.04
CA THR A 211 17.61 8.42 -3.93
C THR A 211 17.48 9.14 -2.58
N ASN A 212 16.93 10.34 -2.56
CA ASN A 212 16.58 11.07 -1.33
C ASN A 212 15.31 10.56 -0.64
N TYR A 213 14.55 9.66 -1.30
CA TYR A 213 13.35 9.08 -0.72
C TYR A 213 13.60 7.70 -0.13
N LEU A 214 13.12 7.49 1.09
CA LEU A 214 13.05 6.17 1.73
C LEU A 214 11.63 5.88 2.18
N ARG A 215 11.17 4.63 1.99
CA ARG A 215 9.97 4.15 2.66
C ARG A 215 10.39 3.40 3.93
N LEU A 216 10.03 3.97 5.07
CA LEU A 216 10.38 3.48 6.40
C LEU A 216 9.20 2.71 6.99
N ALA A 217 9.41 1.46 7.41
CA ALA A 217 8.38 0.69 8.09
C ALA A 217 8.17 1.23 9.51
N VAL A 218 6.91 1.35 9.91
CA VAL A 218 6.54 1.63 11.29
C VAL A 218 6.62 0.31 12.06
N LYS A 219 7.55 0.25 13.00
CA LYS A 219 7.85 -0.91 13.83
C LYS A 219 7.48 -0.67 15.29
N THR A 220 8.00 -1.48 16.20
CA THR A 220 7.95 -1.20 17.64
C THR A 220 8.68 0.11 17.95
N ASP A 221 8.34 0.75 19.08
CA ASP A 221 9.02 1.97 19.49
C ASP A 221 10.55 1.77 19.62
N ALA A 222 10.99 0.65 20.17
CA ALA A 222 12.41 0.34 20.32
C ALA A 222 13.15 0.19 18.95
N GLU A 223 12.51 -0.43 17.97
CA GLU A 223 13.07 -0.55 16.61
C GLU A 223 13.09 0.78 15.86
N ASN A 224 12.03 1.59 16.01
CA ASN A 224 11.98 2.94 15.44
C ASN A 224 13.06 3.83 16.08
N ASP A 225 13.25 3.76 17.40
CA ASP A 225 14.28 4.51 18.12
C ASP A 225 15.69 4.09 17.69
N LEU A 226 15.90 2.79 17.43
CA LEU A 226 17.18 2.31 16.90
C LEU A 226 17.50 2.92 15.54
N LEU A 227 16.53 2.91 14.62
CA LEU A 227 16.67 3.54 13.31
C LEU A 227 16.94 5.04 13.46
N MET A 228 16.19 5.74 14.31
CA MET A 228 16.33 7.17 14.56
C MET A 228 17.75 7.52 15.07
N LYS A 229 18.30 6.73 15.99
CA LYS A 229 19.68 6.93 16.50
C LYS A 229 20.74 6.91 15.41
N VAL A 230 20.59 6.00 14.44
CA VAL A 230 21.53 5.91 13.31
C VAL A 230 21.32 7.07 12.35
N LEU A 231 20.07 7.37 11.97
CA LEU A 231 19.76 8.50 11.08
C LEU A 231 20.19 9.84 11.66
N TYR A 232 20.08 10.02 12.98
CA TYR A 232 20.49 11.24 13.66
C TYR A 232 22.00 11.45 13.56
N ARG A 233 22.81 10.42 13.83
CA ARG A 233 24.27 10.49 13.71
C ARG A 233 24.72 10.84 12.29
N GLU A 234 24.16 10.13 11.29
CA GLU A 234 24.49 10.36 9.87
C GLU A 234 24.13 11.78 9.41
N ASN A 235 23.01 12.34 9.89
CA ASN A 235 22.56 13.69 9.50
C ASN A 235 23.38 14.80 10.14
N PHE A 236 24.04 14.56 11.29
CA PHE A 236 24.92 15.53 11.95
C PHE A 236 26.36 15.44 11.46
N ASP A 237 26.85 14.25 11.10
CA ASP A 237 28.21 14.05 10.57
C ASP A 237 28.35 14.49 9.08
N ALA A 238 27.20 14.71 8.40
CA ALA A 238 27.15 15.16 7.00
C ALA A 238 27.03 16.69 6.83
N ARG A 239 26.96 17.46 7.94
CA ARG A 239 26.98 18.93 7.95
C ARG A 239 28.33 19.47 8.39
#